data_5a31559cc1082c7eb98395657adede7f
#
_entry.id   5a31559cc1082c7eb98395657adede7f
#
_cell.length_a   1.000
_cell.length_b   1.000
_cell.length_c   1.000
_cell.angle_alpha   90.00
_cell.angle_beta   90.00
_cell.angle_gamma   90.00
#
_symmetry.space_group_name_H-M   'P 1'
#
loop_
_entity.id
_entity.type
_entity.pdbx_description
1 polymer ?
#
loop_
_entity_poly.entity_id
_entity_poly.type
_entity_poly.pdbx_seq_one_letter_code
_entity_poly.pdbx_strand_id
1 'polypeptide(L)'
;ALPISLIAVFVKVFDEHCGYYGKQAYIAQFERELDADNIFNDFKALFQRDSSMAWEEGRKRAKRMASAIDDAYNEITGESVTNILDKYREDYRLSIEDFANQVNGYISQQEKGFRLNFFVDEVGQYIAGNIKLMTNLQTVAESLATKSQGQAWIIVTAQEDMSSVVGDSAQNQ
;
A
#
# COMPACT_ATOMS: atom_id res chain seq x y z
N ALA A 1 4.09 -15.99 -14.80
CA ALA A 1 3.63 -14.95 -13.88
C ALA A 1 4.79 -13.97 -13.68
N LEU A 2 4.54 -12.66 -13.81
CA LEU A 2 5.52 -11.64 -13.45
C LEU A 2 5.82 -11.78 -11.95
N PRO A 3 7.09 -11.71 -11.52
CA PRO A 3 7.41 -11.77 -10.10
C PRO A 3 6.70 -10.62 -9.37
N ILE A 4 5.86 -10.96 -8.39
CA ILE A 4 5.23 -9.96 -7.54
C ILE A 4 6.35 -9.20 -6.84
N SER A 5 6.38 -7.90 -7.00
CA SER A 5 7.34 -7.05 -6.28
C SER A 5 7.02 -7.13 -4.78
N LEU A 6 8.03 -7.42 -3.95
CA LEU A 6 7.86 -7.51 -2.51
C LEU A 6 7.20 -6.25 -1.93
N ILE A 7 7.64 -5.08 -2.39
CA ILE A 7 7.05 -3.80 -1.94
C ILE A 7 5.56 -3.71 -2.27
N ALA A 8 5.10 -4.28 -3.40
CA ALA A 8 3.67 -4.27 -3.74
C ALA A 8 2.83 -5.06 -2.74
N VAL A 9 3.39 -6.11 -2.12
CA VAL A 9 2.71 -6.87 -1.07
C VAL A 9 2.59 -6.03 0.20
N PHE A 10 3.66 -5.36 0.61
CA PHE A 10 3.64 -4.47 1.78
C PHE A 10 2.63 -3.34 1.61
N VAL A 11 2.65 -2.67 0.46
CA VAL A 11 1.71 -1.59 0.13
C VAL A 11 0.27 -2.10 0.19
N LYS A 12 -0.02 -3.23 -0.46
CA LYS A 12 -1.36 -3.83 -0.45
C LYS A 12 -1.87 -4.10 0.96
N VAL A 13 -1.04 -4.77 1.79
CA VAL A 13 -1.42 -5.12 3.17
C VAL A 13 -1.62 -3.87 4.02
N PHE A 14 -0.77 -2.88 3.83
CA PHE A 14 -0.89 -1.61 4.55
C PHE A 14 -2.13 -0.82 4.12
N ASP A 15 -2.42 -0.74 2.81
CA ASP A 15 -3.64 -0.10 2.31
C ASP A 15 -4.90 -0.77 2.88
N GLU A 16 -4.94 -2.11 2.89
CA GLU A 16 -6.04 -2.87 3.48
C GLU A 16 -6.17 -2.64 4.99
N HIS A 17 -5.05 -2.52 5.71
CA HIS A 17 -5.03 -2.17 7.13
C HIS A 17 -5.61 -0.77 7.38
N CYS A 18 -5.33 0.19 6.52
CA CYS A 18 -5.88 1.54 6.58
C CYS A 18 -7.36 1.62 6.12
N GLY A 19 -7.94 0.52 5.62
CA GLY A 19 -9.33 0.47 5.12
C GLY A 19 -9.48 0.80 3.64
N TYR A 20 -8.37 1.03 2.92
CA TYR A 20 -8.36 1.32 1.49
C TYR A 20 -8.36 0.04 0.63
N TYR A 21 -8.59 0.21 -0.68
CA TYR A 21 -8.71 -0.90 -1.62
C TYR A 21 -7.35 -1.43 -2.09
N GLY A 22 -6.62 -2.11 -1.23
CA GLY A 22 -5.27 -2.64 -1.52
C GLY A 22 -5.17 -3.62 -2.70
N LYS A 23 -6.29 -4.14 -3.20
CA LYS A 23 -6.28 -4.98 -4.43
C LYS A 23 -5.90 -4.20 -5.69
N GLN A 24 -6.09 -2.88 -5.71
CA GLN A 24 -5.70 -1.99 -6.79
C GLN A 24 -5.11 -0.71 -6.19
N ALA A 25 -3.79 -0.67 -6.13
CA ALA A 25 -3.05 0.36 -5.40
C ALA A 25 -3.36 1.79 -5.86
N TYR A 26 -3.68 2.01 -7.15
CA TYR A 26 -4.08 3.34 -7.64
C TYR A 26 -5.46 3.77 -7.10
N ILE A 27 -6.38 2.82 -6.83
CA ILE A 27 -7.65 3.12 -6.17
C ILE A 27 -7.41 3.42 -4.69
N ALA A 28 -6.56 2.64 -4.02
CA ALA A 28 -6.19 2.92 -2.63
C ALA A 28 -5.53 4.30 -2.49
N GLN A 29 -4.71 4.72 -3.45
CA GLN A 29 -4.14 6.07 -3.47
C GLN A 29 -5.23 7.14 -3.63
N PHE A 30 -6.17 6.96 -4.56
CA PHE A 30 -7.32 7.85 -4.72
C PHE A 30 -8.12 8.00 -3.41
N GLU A 31 -8.44 6.87 -2.76
CA GLU A 31 -9.15 6.86 -1.47
C GLU A 31 -8.36 7.59 -0.38
N ARG A 32 -7.06 7.38 -0.32
CA ARG A 32 -6.15 8.01 0.65
C ARG A 32 -6.09 9.53 0.47
N GLU A 33 -6.07 10.01 -0.77
CA GLU A 33 -6.06 11.45 -1.05
C GLU A 33 -7.38 12.11 -0.66
N LEU A 34 -8.52 11.49 -1.00
CA LEU A 34 -9.84 11.97 -0.53
C LEU A 34 -9.95 11.98 1.00
N ASP A 35 -9.33 11.00 1.67
CA ASP A 35 -9.33 10.93 3.14
C ASP A 35 -8.43 12.00 3.76
N ALA A 36 -7.27 12.27 3.15
CA ALA A 36 -6.37 13.34 3.56
C ALA A 36 -7.03 14.73 3.45
N ASP A 37 -7.88 14.92 2.45
CA ASP A 37 -8.68 16.12 2.25
C ASP A 37 -9.97 16.15 3.11
N ASN A 38 -10.21 15.11 3.90
CA ASN A 38 -11.41 14.92 4.73
C ASN A 38 -12.75 14.91 3.95
N ILE A 39 -12.70 14.51 2.67
CA ILE A 39 -13.88 14.45 1.79
C ILE A 39 -14.26 13.02 1.39
N PHE A 40 -13.55 12.00 1.85
CA PHE A 40 -13.80 10.62 1.44
C PHE A 40 -15.20 10.11 1.83
N ASN A 41 -15.70 10.46 3.00
CA ASN A 41 -17.04 10.04 3.43
C ASN A 41 -18.13 10.72 2.59
N ASP A 42 -17.95 11.99 2.27
CA ASP A 42 -18.89 12.73 1.44
C ASP A 42 -18.87 12.21 -0.01
N PHE A 43 -17.69 11.90 -0.55
CA PHE A 43 -17.54 11.21 -1.82
C PHE A 43 -18.31 9.88 -1.84
N LYS A 44 -18.18 9.04 -0.81
CA LYS A 44 -18.91 7.77 -0.71
C LYS A 44 -20.42 7.98 -0.72
N ALA A 45 -20.90 9.01 -0.03
CA ALA A 45 -22.33 9.35 0.01
C ALA A 45 -22.84 9.79 -1.36
N LEU A 46 -22.11 10.66 -2.06
CA LEU A 46 -22.44 11.11 -3.42
C LEU A 46 -22.44 9.94 -4.41
N PHE A 47 -21.37 9.13 -4.39
CA PHE A 47 -21.29 7.94 -5.22
C PHE A 47 -22.46 6.98 -5.00
N GLN A 48 -22.85 6.74 -3.74
CA GLN A 48 -23.98 5.88 -3.41
C GLN A 48 -25.31 6.47 -3.90
N ARG A 49 -25.50 7.79 -3.78
CA ARG A 49 -26.66 8.50 -4.30
C ARG A 49 -26.82 8.27 -5.81
N ASP A 50 -25.74 8.44 -6.57
CA ASP A 50 -25.78 8.45 -8.04
C ASP A 50 -25.75 7.05 -8.65
N SER A 51 -25.07 6.12 -8.01
CA SER A 51 -24.93 4.73 -8.48
C SER A 51 -25.92 3.74 -7.86
N SER A 52 -26.60 4.13 -6.77
CA SER A 52 -27.39 3.23 -5.90
C SER A 52 -26.58 2.04 -5.35
N MET A 53 -25.26 2.21 -5.21
CA MET A 53 -24.32 1.18 -4.78
C MET A 53 -23.35 1.76 -3.74
N ALA A 54 -23.03 0.99 -2.70
CA ALA A 54 -21.97 1.38 -1.76
C ALA A 54 -20.60 1.42 -2.47
N TRP A 55 -19.74 2.35 -2.07
CA TRP A 55 -18.41 2.51 -2.66
C TRP A 55 -17.59 1.22 -2.62
N GLU A 56 -17.64 0.48 -1.51
CA GLU A 56 -16.91 -0.76 -1.30
C GLU A 56 -17.25 -1.85 -2.35
N GLU A 57 -18.46 -1.79 -2.92
CA GLU A 57 -18.85 -2.64 -4.04
C GLU A 57 -18.57 -1.99 -5.40
N GLY A 58 -18.76 -0.68 -5.50
CA GLY A 58 -18.52 0.09 -6.71
C GLY A 58 -17.05 0.05 -7.14
N ARG A 59 -16.11 0.22 -6.20
CA ARG A 59 -14.67 0.18 -6.46
C ARG A 59 -14.17 -1.15 -7.06
N LYS A 60 -14.86 -2.27 -6.78
CA LYS A 60 -14.57 -3.57 -7.42
C LYS A 60 -14.95 -3.60 -8.91
N ARG A 61 -15.80 -2.69 -9.33
CA ARG A 61 -16.32 -2.54 -10.68
C ARG A 61 -16.01 -1.15 -11.27
N ALA A 62 -14.92 -0.53 -10.84
CA ALA A 62 -14.56 0.87 -11.12
C ALA A 62 -14.74 1.25 -12.61
N LYS A 63 -14.33 0.36 -13.54
CA LYS A 63 -14.48 0.57 -14.97
C LYS A 63 -15.94 0.77 -15.44
N ARG A 64 -16.87 0.09 -14.79
CA ARG A 64 -18.32 0.20 -15.12
C ARG A 64 -18.96 1.39 -14.40
N MET A 65 -18.36 1.83 -13.32
CA MET A 65 -18.83 2.91 -12.47
C MET A 65 -18.13 4.25 -12.77
N ALA A 66 -17.34 4.33 -13.85
CA ALA A 66 -16.49 5.48 -14.14
C ALA A 66 -17.28 6.80 -14.14
N SER A 67 -18.43 6.86 -14.78
CA SER A 67 -19.27 8.09 -14.79
C SER A 67 -19.71 8.49 -13.38
N ALA A 68 -20.25 7.56 -12.59
CA ALA A 68 -20.70 7.88 -11.22
C ALA A 68 -19.54 8.26 -10.30
N ILE A 69 -18.33 7.73 -10.54
CA ILE A 69 -17.13 8.09 -9.82
C ILE A 69 -16.71 9.53 -10.18
N ASP A 70 -16.68 9.85 -11.47
CA ASP A 70 -16.36 11.18 -11.98
C ASP A 70 -17.38 12.22 -11.49
N ASP A 71 -18.68 11.91 -11.54
CA ASP A 71 -19.73 12.80 -11.10
C ASP A 71 -19.61 13.13 -9.60
N ALA A 72 -19.41 12.12 -8.76
CA ALA A 72 -19.21 12.29 -7.33
C ALA A 72 -17.93 13.08 -7.02
N TYR A 73 -16.82 12.79 -7.72
CA TYR A 73 -15.56 13.50 -7.55
C TYR A 73 -15.68 14.97 -7.96
N ASN A 74 -16.25 15.23 -9.12
CA ASN A 74 -16.43 16.59 -9.64
C ASN A 74 -17.37 17.43 -8.76
N GLU A 75 -18.43 16.83 -8.24
CA GLU A 75 -19.35 17.55 -7.36
C GLU A 75 -18.67 17.97 -6.06
N ILE A 76 -17.83 17.10 -5.48
CA ILE A 76 -17.21 17.39 -4.18
C ILE A 76 -15.99 18.31 -4.28
N THR A 77 -15.24 18.22 -5.41
CA THR A 77 -14.02 19.02 -5.61
C THR A 77 -14.29 20.34 -6.35
N GLY A 78 -15.41 20.44 -7.06
CA GLY A 78 -15.71 21.53 -7.97
C GLY A 78 -14.93 21.46 -9.30
N GLU A 79 -14.28 20.33 -9.58
CA GLU A 79 -13.53 20.10 -10.80
C GLU A 79 -14.43 19.60 -11.95
N SER A 80 -13.87 19.42 -13.13
CA SER A 80 -14.52 18.88 -14.32
C SER A 80 -13.60 17.85 -14.98
N VAL A 81 -13.39 16.75 -14.28
CA VAL A 81 -12.48 15.67 -14.70
C VAL A 81 -13.29 14.51 -15.24
N THR A 82 -12.75 13.81 -16.24
CA THR A 82 -13.30 12.55 -16.77
C THR A 82 -12.26 11.43 -16.61
N ASN A 83 -12.75 10.21 -16.33
CA ASN A 83 -11.93 9.03 -16.11
C ASN A 83 -10.85 9.25 -15.03
N ILE A 84 -11.25 9.83 -13.88
CA ILE A 84 -10.32 10.17 -12.80
C ILE A 84 -9.47 8.97 -12.36
N LEU A 85 -10.06 7.80 -12.20
CA LEU A 85 -9.31 6.61 -11.79
C LEU A 85 -8.34 6.10 -12.86
N ASP A 86 -8.58 6.35 -14.13
CA ASP A 86 -7.62 6.03 -15.20
C ASP A 86 -6.39 6.95 -15.12
N LYS A 87 -6.58 8.22 -14.77
CA LYS A 87 -5.47 9.15 -14.49
C LYS A 87 -4.63 8.68 -13.30
N TYR A 88 -5.28 8.32 -12.20
CA TYR A 88 -4.56 7.74 -11.05
C TYR A 88 -3.79 6.49 -11.43
N ARG A 89 -4.36 5.61 -12.27
CA ARG A 89 -3.67 4.40 -12.74
C ARG A 89 -2.44 4.70 -13.61
N GLU A 90 -2.53 5.71 -14.47
CA GLU A 90 -1.43 6.13 -15.35
C GLU A 90 -0.30 6.80 -14.56
N ASP A 91 -0.64 7.58 -13.55
CA ASP A 91 0.31 8.33 -12.73
C ASP A 91 0.88 7.51 -11.57
N TYR A 92 0.22 6.42 -11.17
CA TYR A 92 0.66 5.59 -10.05
C TYR A 92 2.06 5.04 -10.26
N ARG A 93 2.94 5.29 -9.29
CA ARG A 93 4.30 4.73 -9.22
C ARG A 93 4.53 4.12 -7.85
N LEU A 94 5.07 2.91 -7.86
CA LEU A 94 5.42 2.19 -6.64
C LEU A 94 6.83 2.59 -6.20
N SER A 95 6.94 3.21 -5.05
CA SER A 95 8.21 3.64 -4.45
C SER A 95 8.30 3.15 -3.00
N ILE A 96 9.48 2.62 -2.62
CA ILE A 96 9.76 2.23 -1.22
C ILE A 96 9.75 3.47 -0.32
N GLU A 97 10.25 4.60 -0.82
CA GLU A 97 10.28 5.84 -0.07
C GLU A 97 8.88 6.39 0.19
N ASP A 98 8.00 6.40 -0.82
CA ASP A 98 6.61 6.85 -0.66
C ASP A 98 5.86 5.96 0.31
N PHE A 99 6.05 4.64 0.22
CA PHE A 99 5.48 3.70 1.17
C PHE A 99 5.94 4.00 2.61
N ALA A 100 7.23 4.21 2.83
CA ALA A 100 7.75 4.52 4.16
C ALA A 100 7.22 5.87 4.69
N ASN A 101 7.05 6.86 3.82
CA ASN A 101 6.43 8.14 4.18
C ASN A 101 4.94 7.98 4.55
N GLN A 102 4.19 7.17 3.81
CA GLN A 102 2.79 6.86 4.13
C GLN A 102 2.65 6.15 5.48
N VAL A 103 3.51 5.16 5.75
CA VAL A 103 3.55 4.47 7.05
C VAL A 103 3.88 5.44 8.17
N ASN A 104 4.86 6.32 7.99
CA ASN A 104 5.20 7.34 8.99
C ASN A 104 4.05 8.32 9.22
N GLY A 105 3.37 8.75 8.16
CA GLY A 105 2.17 9.60 8.25
C GLY A 105 1.06 8.94 9.06
N TYR A 106 0.81 7.66 8.84
CA TYR A 106 -0.16 6.88 9.62
C TYR A 106 0.23 6.80 11.11
N ILE A 107 1.49 6.47 11.40
CA ILE A 107 1.99 6.38 12.78
C ILE A 107 1.87 7.72 13.52
N SER A 108 2.14 8.82 12.84
CA SER A 108 2.09 10.17 13.44
C SER A 108 0.67 10.60 13.87
N GLN A 109 -0.36 9.97 13.33
CA GLN A 109 -1.76 10.21 13.69
C GLN A 109 -2.22 9.32 14.87
N GLN A 110 -1.40 8.36 15.30
CA GLN A 110 -1.74 7.45 16.39
C GLN A 110 -1.30 8.03 17.75
N GLU A 111 -1.68 7.34 18.82
CA GLU A 111 -1.28 7.70 20.17
C GLU A 111 0.25 7.64 20.35
N LYS A 112 0.76 8.46 21.26
CA LYS A 112 2.19 8.49 21.60
C LYS A 112 2.70 7.11 22.00
N GLY A 113 3.74 6.66 21.33
CA GLY A 113 4.34 5.34 21.58
C GLY A 113 3.80 4.21 20.73
N PHE A 114 2.86 4.50 19.80
CA PHE A 114 2.37 3.52 18.84
C PHE A 114 3.52 2.90 18.03
N ARG A 115 3.41 1.61 17.73
CA ARG A 115 4.36 0.84 16.92
C ARG A 115 3.58 0.06 15.86
N LEU A 116 4.05 0.10 14.62
CA LEU A 116 3.50 -0.71 13.53
C LEU A 116 4.45 -1.85 13.20
N ASN A 117 3.95 -3.09 13.25
CA ASN A 117 4.73 -4.28 12.95
C ASN A 117 4.18 -5.00 11.73
N PHE A 118 5.04 -5.25 10.75
CA PHE A 118 4.75 -6.11 9.62
C PHE A 118 5.30 -7.50 9.90
N PHE A 119 4.43 -8.51 9.94
CA PHE A 119 4.82 -9.89 10.10
C PHE A 119 4.89 -10.57 8.74
N VAL A 120 6.05 -11.13 8.42
CA VAL A 120 6.29 -11.87 7.17
C VAL A 120 6.66 -13.29 7.52
N ASP A 121 5.74 -14.20 7.25
CA ASP A 121 5.87 -15.61 7.63
C ASP A 121 6.54 -16.43 6.51
N GLU A 122 7.27 -17.48 6.90
CA GLU A 122 7.92 -18.44 6.01
C GLU A 122 8.87 -17.83 4.97
N VAL A 123 9.55 -16.74 5.32
CA VAL A 123 10.44 -15.99 4.41
C VAL A 123 11.58 -16.90 3.89
N GLY A 124 12.05 -17.84 4.71
CA GLY A 124 13.18 -18.71 4.37
C GLY A 124 13.01 -19.49 3.06
N GLN A 125 11.81 -20.01 2.79
CA GLN A 125 11.52 -20.78 1.57
C GLN A 125 11.56 -19.93 0.30
N TYR A 126 11.25 -18.64 0.40
CA TYR A 126 11.21 -17.72 -0.74
C TYR A 126 12.52 -16.95 -0.95
N ILE A 127 13.29 -16.75 0.11
CA ILE A 127 14.54 -15.97 0.11
C ILE A 127 15.75 -16.86 -0.09
N ALA A 128 15.71 -18.12 0.34
CA ALA A 128 16.79 -19.09 0.12
C ALA A 128 17.11 -19.18 -1.37
N GLY A 129 18.25 -18.64 -1.77
CA GLY A 129 18.69 -18.59 -3.17
C GLY A 129 18.23 -17.38 -3.99
N ASN A 130 17.47 -16.45 -3.42
CA ASN A 130 17.07 -15.22 -4.11
C ASN A 130 17.62 -13.96 -3.43
N ILE A 131 18.89 -13.68 -3.68
CA ILE A 131 19.62 -12.52 -3.13
C ILE A 131 18.89 -11.21 -3.40
N LYS A 132 18.26 -11.06 -4.58
CA LYS A 132 17.53 -9.86 -4.94
C LYS A 132 16.32 -9.62 -4.02
N LEU A 133 15.63 -10.67 -3.62
CA LEU A 133 14.48 -10.58 -2.74
C LEU A 133 14.91 -10.19 -1.31
N MET A 134 16.03 -10.76 -0.84
CA MET A 134 16.64 -10.41 0.44
C MET A 134 17.04 -8.92 0.47
N THR A 135 17.74 -8.45 -0.58
CA THR A 135 18.14 -7.04 -0.69
C THR A 135 16.92 -6.11 -0.71
N ASN A 136 15.86 -6.49 -1.42
CA ASN A 136 14.63 -5.71 -1.44
C ASN A 136 13.97 -5.64 -0.05
N LEU A 137 13.91 -6.74 0.68
CA LEU A 137 13.37 -6.77 2.04
C LEU A 137 14.17 -5.88 2.98
N GLN A 138 15.50 -5.96 2.90
CA GLN A 138 16.41 -5.12 3.68
C GLN A 138 16.17 -3.64 3.35
N THR A 139 16.10 -3.27 2.08
CA THR A 139 15.84 -1.88 1.67
C THR A 139 14.51 -1.35 2.19
N VAL A 140 13.45 -2.17 2.17
CA VAL A 140 12.14 -1.80 2.76
C VAL A 140 12.27 -1.59 4.27
N ALA A 141 12.95 -2.51 4.98
CA ALA A 141 13.14 -2.44 6.43
C ALA A 141 13.94 -1.19 6.84
N GLU A 142 15.04 -0.90 6.15
CA GLU A 142 15.88 0.27 6.40
C GLU A 142 15.12 1.58 6.14
N SER A 143 14.35 1.66 5.06
CA SER A 143 13.55 2.83 4.74
C SER A 143 12.45 3.08 5.78
N LEU A 144 11.73 2.02 6.19
CA LEU A 144 10.74 2.09 7.26
C LEU A 144 11.36 2.55 8.58
N ALA A 145 12.46 1.93 9.00
CA ALA A 145 13.14 2.26 10.25
C ALA A 145 13.60 3.72 10.27
N THR A 146 14.18 4.20 9.16
CA THR A 146 14.68 5.57 9.04
C THR A 146 13.53 6.59 9.06
N LYS A 147 12.51 6.42 8.23
CA LYS A 147 11.41 7.39 8.11
C LYS A 147 10.52 7.41 9.36
N SER A 148 10.28 6.26 9.98
CA SER A 148 9.45 6.16 11.19
C SER A 148 10.22 6.36 12.49
N GLN A 149 11.51 6.67 12.42
CA GLN A 149 12.39 6.80 13.60
C GLN A 149 12.33 5.57 14.53
N GLY A 150 12.31 4.37 13.93
CA GLY A 150 12.24 3.10 14.65
C GLY A 150 10.85 2.74 15.18
N GLN A 151 9.78 3.37 14.70
CA GLN A 151 8.42 3.03 15.12
C GLN A 151 7.73 2.00 14.20
N ALA A 152 8.30 1.69 13.04
CA ALA A 152 7.86 0.62 12.16
C ALA A 152 8.91 -0.50 12.11
N TRP A 153 8.45 -1.76 12.19
CA TRP A 153 9.30 -2.95 12.22
C TRP A 153 8.82 -3.98 11.23
N ILE A 154 9.76 -4.73 10.66
CA ILE A 154 9.48 -5.97 9.91
C ILE A 154 9.98 -7.13 10.75
N ILE A 155 9.08 -8.05 11.09
CA ILE A 155 9.37 -9.27 11.84
C ILE A 155 9.21 -10.42 10.87
N VAL A 156 10.28 -11.19 10.67
CA VAL A 156 10.28 -12.34 9.75
C VAL A 156 10.39 -13.64 10.54
N THR A 157 9.69 -14.66 10.07
CA THR A 157 9.86 -16.04 10.56
C THR A 157 10.49 -16.89 9.46
N ALA A 158 11.25 -17.89 9.86
CA ALA A 158 11.84 -18.89 8.97
C ALA A 158 11.78 -20.26 9.65
N GLN A 159 11.50 -21.31 8.87
CA GLN A 159 11.53 -22.68 9.38
C GLN A 159 12.96 -23.25 9.48
N GLU A 160 13.91 -22.69 8.72
CA GLU A 160 15.31 -23.06 8.76
C GLU A 160 16.18 -21.97 9.41
N ASP A 161 17.31 -22.37 9.98
CA ASP A 161 18.23 -21.44 10.63
C ASP A 161 18.76 -20.43 9.61
N MET A 162 18.46 -19.17 9.82
CA MET A 162 18.89 -18.06 8.97
C MET A 162 20.42 -17.96 8.84
N SER A 163 21.17 -18.54 9.76
CA SER A 163 22.64 -18.60 9.71
C SER A 163 23.16 -19.41 8.51
N SER A 164 22.42 -20.41 8.05
CA SER A 164 22.78 -21.19 6.87
C SER A 164 22.60 -20.43 5.55
N VAL A 165 21.67 -19.48 5.53
CA VAL A 165 21.35 -18.66 4.33
C VAL A 165 22.35 -17.50 4.18
N VAL A 166 22.83 -16.94 5.30
CA VAL A 166 23.78 -15.82 5.31
C VAL A 166 25.24 -16.30 5.21
N GLY A 167 25.53 -17.50 5.69
CA GLY A 167 26.88 -18.06 5.73
C GLY A 167 27.48 -18.41 4.36
N ASP A 168 26.67 -18.84 3.40
CA ASP A 168 27.15 -19.24 2.06
C ASP A 168 27.58 -18.07 1.16
N SER A 169 27.14 -16.86 1.46
CA SER A 169 27.58 -15.67 0.72
C SER A 169 28.97 -15.17 1.11
N ALA A 170 29.49 -15.57 2.27
CA ALA A 170 30.80 -15.13 2.78
C ALA A 170 31.97 -16.07 2.41
N GLN A 171 31.72 -17.27 1.87
CA GLN A 171 32.76 -18.23 1.52
C GLN A 171 33.18 -18.20 0.05
N ASN A 172 32.60 -17.37 -0.80
CA ASN A 172 32.92 -17.24 -2.22
C ASN A 172 33.58 -15.90 -2.59
N GLN A 173 34.46 -15.38 -1.71
CA GLN A 173 35.42 -14.31 -2.07
C GLN A 173 36.84 -14.77 -1.97
#